data_6592b12b5ee6985ac2e37920a9227b29
#
_entry.id   6592b12b5ee6985ac2e37920a9227b29
#
_cell.length_a   1.000
_cell.length_b   1.000
_cell.length_c   1.000
_cell.angle_alpha   90.00
_cell.angle_beta   90.00
_cell.angle_gamma   90.00
#
_symmetry.space_group_name_H-M   'P 1'
#
loop_
_entity.id
_entity.type
_entity.pdbx_description
1 polymer ?
#
loop_
_entity_poly.entity_id
_entity_poly.type
_entity_poly.pdbx_seq_one_letter_code
_entity_poly.pdbx_strand_id
1 'polypeptide(L)'
;MHIGLLEDDIAIQEMLRLVLYDEGHTVTVYSSADACLDALFTAQREQARIPIDLLIVDWRLSGSAPGTEVIRQLRDNPAFEALPIILTTAAAFTNTAELENLHVSLLEKPFAVDEVVELINKLVRSGTKMDC
;
A
#
# COMPACT_ATOMS: atom_id res chain seq x y z
N MET A 1 13.51 -1.40 1.64
CA MET A 1 12.34 -1.75 2.48
C MET A 1 11.54 -2.87 1.85
N HIS A 2 10.67 -3.49 2.61
CA HIS A 2 9.79 -4.52 2.08
C HIS A 2 8.41 -3.94 1.82
N ILE A 3 7.93 -4.05 0.58
CA ILE A 3 6.68 -3.41 0.14
C ILE A 3 5.63 -4.48 -0.15
N GLY A 4 4.45 -4.33 0.44
CA GLY A 4 3.30 -5.15 0.12
C GLY A 4 2.55 -4.54 -1.07
N LEU A 5 2.07 -5.38 -1.98
CA LEU A 5 1.37 -4.92 -3.18
C LEU A 5 0.07 -5.69 -3.34
N LEU A 6 -1.03 -4.98 -3.33
CA LEU A 6 -2.37 -5.53 -3.54
C LEU A 6 -2.92 -4.93 -4.84
N GLU A 7 -2.74 -5.65 -5.93
CA GLU A 7 -3.06 -5.21 -7.29
C GLU A 7 -3.47 -6.42 -8.13
N ASP A 8 -4.58 -6.32 -8.85
CA ASP A 8 -5.11 -7.41 -9.67
C ASP A 8 -4.49 -7.48 -11.06
N ASP A 9 -4.09 -6.35 -11.62
CA ASP A 9 -3.55 -6.29 -12.97
C ASP A 9 -2.13 -6.83 -13.00
N ILE A 10 -1.93 -7.94 -13.70
CA ILE A 10 -0.64 -8.62 -13.75
C ILE A 10 0.43 -7.74 -14.38
N ALA A 11 0.09 -6.98 -15.41
CA ALA A 11 1.06 -6.09 -16.05
C ALA A 11 1.55 -5.01 -15.09
N ILE A 12 0.64 -4.45 -14.30
CA ILE A 12 1.00 -3.44 -13.30
C ILE A 12 1.82 -4.08 -12.18
N GLN A 13 1.45 -5.29 -11.74
CA GLN A 13 2.21 -6.02 -10.73
C GLN A 13 3.67 -6.20 -11.17
N GLU A 14 3.86 -6.67 -12.39
CA GLU A 14 5.20 -6.93 -12.92
C GLU A 14 6.01 -5.65 -13.06
N MET A 15 5.38 -4.61 -13.57
CA MET A 15 6.04 -3.31 -13.72
C MET A 15 6.50 -2.77 -12.36
N LEU A 16 5.62 -2.78 -11.36
CA LEU A 16 5.95 -2.29 -10.04
C LEU A 16 7.02 -3.14 -9.36
N ARG A 17 6.96 -4.46 -9.52
CA ARG A 17 7.97 -5.34 -8.95
C ARG A 17 9.36 -5.04 -9.51
N LEU A 18 9.46 -4.83 -10.82
CA LEU A 18 10.74 -4.52 -11.47
C LEU A 18 11.27 -3.16 -11.02
N VAL A 19 10.41 -2.15 -11.02
CA VAL A 19 10.79 -0.80 -10.62
C VAL A 19 11.27 -0.77 -9.16
N LEU A 20 10.51 -1.39 -8.27
CA LEU A 20 10.84 -1.37 -6.85
C LEU A 20 12.07 -2.20 -6.54
N TYR A 21 12.23 -3.33 -7.22
CA TYR A 21 13.44 -4.15 -7.09
C TYR A 21 14.68 -3.36 -7.53
N ASP A 22 14.55 -2.63 -8.63
CA ASP A 22 15.64 -1.82 -9.15
C ASP A 22 16.05 -0.70 -8.17
N GLU A 23 15.10 -0.24 -7.35
CA GLU A 23 15.36 0.77 -6.32
C GLU A 23 15.83 0.16 -4.99
N GLY A 24 16.09 -1.14 -4.96
CA GLY A 24 16.61 -1.80 -3.78
C GLY A 24 15.56 -2.31 -2.80
N HIS A 25 14.29 -2.38 -3.21
CA HIS A 25 13.19 -2.88 -2.37
C HIS A 25 12.84 -4.32 -2.69
N THR A 26 12.24 -5.02 -1.74
CA THR A 26 11.62 -6.31 -1.98
C THR A 26 10.11 -6.15 -1.99
N VAL A 27 9.41 -7.02 -2.71
CA VAL A 27 7.96 -6.89 -2.90
C VAL A 27 7.26 -8.22 -2.63
N THR A 28 6.19 -8.18 -1.83
CA THR A 28 5.29 -9.31 -1.67
C THR A 28 3.96 -8.94 -2.30
N VAL A 29 3.50 -9.74 -3.27
CA VAL A 29 2.22 -9.53 -3.92
C VAL A 29 1.17 -10.36 -3.19
N TYR A 30 0.09 -9.71 -2.75
CA TYR A 30 -1.04 -10.40 -2.15
C TYR A 30 -2.09 -10.66 -3.23
N SER A 31 -2.62 -11.88 -3.27
CA SER A 31 -3.54 -12.31 -4.32
C SER A 31 -4.96 -11.75 -4.15
N SER A 32 -5.32 -11.34 -2.95
CA SER A 32 -6.64 -10.79 -2.66
C SER A 32 -6.60 -9.92 -1.42
N ALA A 33 -7.67 -9.15 -1.22
CA ALA A 33 -7.83 -8.34 -0.02
C ALA A 33 -7.82 -9.22 1.23
N ASP A 34 -8.52 -10.35 1.18
CA ASP A 34 -8.58 -11.28 2.30
C ASP A 34 -7.21 -11.86 2.64
N ALA A 35 -6.43 -12.23 1.62
CA ALA A 35 -5.09 -12.77 1.84
C ALA A 35 -4.18 -11.72 2.48
N CYS A 36 -4.29 -10.47 2.04
CA CYS A 36 -3.50 -9.37 2.58
C CYS A 36 -3.84 -9.13 4.05
N LEU A 37 -5.11 -8.98 4.37
CA LEU A 37 -5.57 -8.72 5.73
C LEU A 37 -5.23 -9.89 6.66
N ASP A 38 -5.43 -11.12 6.19
CA ASP A 38 -5.12 -12.30 6.97
C ASP A 38 -3.64 -12.37 7.33
N ALA A 39 -2.76 -12.12 6.36
CA ALA A 39 -1.32 -12.15 6.59
C ALA A 39 -0.89 -11.09 7.61
N LEU A 40 -1.40 -9.88 7.47
CA LEU A 40 -0.99 -8.77 8.34
C LEU A 40 -1.57 -8.92 9.75
N PHE A 41 -2.83 -9.30 9.87
CA PHE A 41 -3.47 -9.47 11.17
C PHE A 41 -2.93 -10.69 11.92
N THR A 42 -2.57 -11.76 11.20
CA THR A 42 -1.94 -12.93 11.81
C THR A 42 -0.59 -12.56 12.42
N ALA A 43 0.23 -11.82 11.67
CA ALA A 43 1.52 -11.36 12.17
C ALA A 43 1.34 -10.50 13.42
N GLN A 44 0.36 -9.63 13.43
CA GLN A 44 0.09 -8.75 14.56
C GLN A 44 -0.38 -9.56 15.79
N ARG A 45 -1.29 -10.53 15.60
CA ARG A 45 -1.78 -11.38 16.69
C ARG A 45 -0.70 -12.24 17.30
N GLU A 46 0.24 -12.68 16.50
CA GLU A 46 1.36 -13.51 16.97
C GLU A 46 2.50 -12.68 17.55
N GLN A 47 2.32 -11.37 17.60
CA GLN A 47 3.34 -10.42 18.04
C GLN A 47 4.63 -10.54 17.23
N ALA A 48 4.50 -11.04 16.01
CA ALA A 48 5.60 -11.10 15.06
C ALA A 48 5.79 -9.74 14.40
N ARG A 49 6.98 -9.53 13.85
CA ARG A 49 7.22 -8.30 13.09
C ARG A 49 6.30 -8.26 11.88
N ILE A 50 5.68 -7.11 11.65
CA ILE A 50 4.85 -6.90 10.46
C ILE A 50 5.74 -7.07 9.23
N PRO A 51 5.34 -7.92 8.25
CA PRO A 51 6.24 -8.29 7.15
C PRO A 51 6.44 -7.24 6.08
N ILE A 52 5.78 -6.09 6.18
CA ILE A 52 5.92 -5.02 5.20
C ILE A 52 6.17 -3.68 5.88
N ASP A 53 6.86 -2.80 5.16
CA ASP A 53 7.16 -1.45 5.62
C ASP A 53 6.29 -0.39 4.95
N LEU A 54 5.64 -0.77 3.85
CA LEU A 54 4.76 0.11 3.08
C LEU A 54 3.80 -0.77 2.28
N LEU A 55 2.56 -0.32 2.10
CA LEU A 55 1.55 -1.06 1.33
C LEU A 55 1.05 -0.23 0.16
N ILE A 56 1.02 -0.83 -1.02
CA ILE A 56 0.42 -0.23 -2.20
C ILE A 56 -0.87 -1.00 -2.49
N VAL A 57 -2.00 -0.30 -2.54
CA VAL A 57 -3.31 -0.90 -2.71
C VAL A 57 -4.01 -0.28 -3.91
N ASP A 58 -4.54 -1.14 -4.81
CA ASP A 58 -5.39 -0.69 -5.88
C ASP A 58 -6.80 -0.44 -5.33
N TRP A 59 -7.41 0.68 -5.70
CA TRP A 59 -8.78 0.98 -5.29
C TRP A 59 -9.77 -0.05 -5.80
N ARG A 60 -9.58 -0.54 -7.04
CA ARG A 60 -10.45 -1.55 -7.64
C ARG A 60 -9.83 -2.93 -7.55
N LEU A 61 -10.45 -3.79 -6.75
CA LEU A 61 -10.02 -5.18 -6.61
C LEU A 61 -11.14 -6.09 -7.11
N SER A 62 -10.82 -7.00 -8.02
CA SER A 62 -11.79 -7.92 -8.61
C SER A 62 -12.35 -8.88 -7.56
N GLY A 63 -13.67 -9.01 -7.53
CA GLY A 63 -14.33 -9.99 -6.67
C GLY A 63 -14.16 -9.80 -5.17
N SER A 64 -13.65 -8.65 -4.76
CA SER A 64 -13.38 -8.34 -3.37
C SER A 64 -13.93 -6.97 -2.99
N ALA A 65 -13.80 -6.63 -1.71
CA ALA A 65 -14.07 -5.29 -1.23
C ALA A 65 -13.12 -4.29 -1.90
N PRO A 66 -13.54 -3.03 -2.07
CA PRO A 66 -12.65 -2.00 -2.62
C PRO A 66 -11.42 -1.80 -1.74
N GLY A 67 -10.34 -1.29 -2.35
CA GLY A 67 -9.09 -1.04 -1.64
C GLY A 67 -9.26 -0.15 -0.42
N THR A 68 -10.20 0.80 -0.46
CA THR A 68 -10.48 1.67 0.68
C THR A 68 -10.98 0.89 1.89
N GLU A 69 -11.71 -0.19 1.68
CA GLU A 69 -12.18 -1.04 2.78
C GLU A 69 -11.01 -1.78 3.45
N VAL A 70 -10.06 -2.25 2.65
CA VAL A 70 -8.85 -2.87 3.18
C VAL A 70 -8.11 -1.87 4.07
N ILE A 71 -7.95 -0.65 3.59
CA ILE A 71 -7.25 0.40 4.32
C ILE A 71 -8.00 0.74 5.61
N ARG A 72 -9.32 0.84 5.55
CA ARG A 72 -10.14 1.14 6.72
C ARG A 72 -9.94 0.08 7.81
N GLN A 73 -9.97 -1.19 7.44
CA GLN A 73 -9.76 -2.28 8.40
C GLN A 73 -8.36 -2.22 9.03
N LEU A 74 -7.35 -1.86 8.24
CA LEU A 74 -6.00 -1.70 8.77
C LEU A 74 -5.92 -0.51 9.72
N ARG A 75 -6.52 0.63 9.35
CA ARG A 75 -6.47 1.82 10.19
C ARG A 75 -7.25 1.68 11.49
N ASP A 76 -8.22 0.78 11.55
CA ASP A 76 -8.94 0.49 12.79
C ASP A 76 -8.07 -0.27 13.81
N ASN A 77 -6.96 -0.83 13.37
CA ASN A 77 -6.03 -1.54 14.24
C ASN A 77 -4.83 -0.66 14.57
N PRO A 78 -4.59 -0.33 15.84
CA PRO A 78 -3.47 0.55 16.22
C PRO A 78 -2.10 0.08 15.73
N ALA A 79 -1.91 -1.23 15.51
CA ALA A 79 -0.64 -1.75 15.02
C ALA A 79 -0.30 -1.25 13.62
N PHE A 80 -1.30 -0.84 12.84
CA PHE A 80 -1.12 -0.38 11.46
C PHE A 80 -1.40 1.10 11.27
N GLU A 81 -1.57 1.84 12.36
CA GLU A 81 -1.90 3.25 12.31
C GLU A 81 -0.82 4.08 11.60
N ALA A 82 0.43 3.71 11.76
CA ALA A 82 1.56 4.42 11.18
C ALA A 82 2.09 3.81 9.88
N LEU A 83 1.49 2.71 9.41
CA LEU A 83 1.92 2.06 8.17
C LEU A 83 1.68 2.97 6.98
N PRO A 84 2.72 3.35 6.20
CA PRO A 84 2.52 4.13 4.99
C PRO A 84 1.72 3.33 3.97
N ILE A 85 0.66 3.93 3.41
CA ILE A 85 -0.19 3.28 2.42
C ILE A 85 -0.35 4.19 1.21
N ILE A 86 -0.14 3.64 0.03
CA ILE A 86 -0.38 4.30 -1.25
C ILE A 86 -1.62 3.67 -1.88
N LEU A 87 -2.62 4.46 -2.19
CA LEU A 87 -3.82 4.01 -2.89
C LEU A 87 -3.71 4.40 -4.36
N THR A 88 -3.76 3.43 -5.26
CA THR A 88 -3.77 3.70 -6.69
C THR A 88 -5.21 3.68 -7.21
N THR A 89 -5.53 4.61 -8.10
CA THR A 89 -6.88 4.76 -8.63
C THR A 89 -6.86 5.14 -10.11
N ALA A 90 -7.87 4.68 -10.86
CA ALA A 90 -7.89 4.83 -12.31
C ALA A 90 -8.41 6.18 -12.78
N ALA A 91 -9.08 6.97 -11.98
CA ALA A 91 -9.62 8.25 -12.43
C ALA A 91 -10.12 9.08 -11.26
N ALA A 92 -10.44 10.32 -11.51
CA ALA A 92 -10.86 11.28 -10.51
C ALA A 92 -11.62 10.67 -9.34
N PHE A 93 -10.92 10.36 -8.28
CA PHE A 93 -11.51 9.91 -7.04
C PHE A 93 -12.03 11.14 -6.32
N THR A 94 -13.34 11.25 -6.19
CA THR A 94 -13.96 12.48 -5.71
C THR A 94 -14.16 12.54 -4.20
N ASN A 95 -14.02 11.41 -3.51
CA ASN A 95 -14.24 11.37 -2.06
C ASN A 95 -12.94 11.60 -1.28
N THR A 96 -12.43 12.83 -1.35
CA THR A 96 -11.19 13.20 -0.70
C THR A 96 -11.29 13.21 0.83
N ALA A 97 -12.49 13.46 1.37
CA ALA A 97 -12.68 13.46 2.82
C ALA A 97 -12.42 12.07 3.42
N GLU A 98 -12.87 11.02 2.74
CA GLU A 98 -12.61 9.65 3.19
C GLU A 98 -11.11 9.35 3.17
N LEU A 99 -10.41 9.79 2.11
CA LEU A 99 -8.98 9.56 2.00
C LEU A 99 -8.19 10.29 3.08
N GLU A 100 -8.59 11.50 3.41
CA GLU A 100 -7.94 12.26 4.48
C GLU A 100 -8.06 11.56 5.82
N ASN A 101 -9.23 10.99 6.10
CA ASN A 101 -9.46 10.24 7.33
C ASN A 101 -8.66 8.94 7.39
N LEU A 102 -8.33 8.37 6.24
CA LEU A 102 -7.57 7.12 6.17
C LEU A 102 -6.05 7.33 6.16
N HIS A 103 -5.60 8.57 6.01
CA HIS A 103 -4.17 8.91 5.99
C HIS A 103 -3.40 8.12 4.94
N VAL A 104 -3.85 8.20 3.69
CA VAL A 104 -3.21 7.54 2.55
C VAL A 104 -2.65 8.54 1.57
N SER A 105 -1.65 8.11 0.80
CA SER A 105 -1.15 8.87 -0.33
C SER A 105 -1.83 8.36 -1.59
N LEU A 106 -2.23 9.26 -2.47
CA LEU A 106 -2.96 8.91 -3.67
C LEU A 106 -2.04 8.92 -4.89
N LEU A 107 -2.16 7.88 -5.73
CA LEU A 107 -1.42 7.79 -6.97
C LEU A 107 -2.41 7.47 -8.10
N GLU A 108 -2.59 8.40 -9.02
CA GLU A 108 -3.57 8.29 -10.10
C GLU A 108 -3.01 7.53 -11.29
N LYS A 109 -3.78 6.57 -11.80
CA LYS A 109 -3.44 5.85 -13.04
C LYS A 109 -3.86 6.65 -14.26
N PRO A 110 -3.11 6.62 -15.36
CA PRO A 110 -1.79 6.00 -15.47
C PRO A 110 -0.73 6.83 -14.78
N PHE A 111 0.16 6.18 -14.06
CA PHE A 111 1.25 6.88 -13.38
C PHE A 111 2.59 6.53 -14.03
N ALA A 112 3.53 7.48 -13.99
CA ALA A 112 4.88 7.25 -14.47
C ALA A 112 5.71 6.53 -13.40
N VAL A 113 6.71 5.79 -13.82
CA VAL A 113 7.64 5.11 -12.92
C VAL A 113 8.21 6.10 -11.90
N ASP A 114 8.62 7.28 -12.38
CA ASP A 114 9.21 8.32 -11.53
C ASP A 114 8.26 8.79 -10.42
N GLU A 115 6.97 8.84 -10.71
CA GLU A 115 5.97 9.25 -9.72
C GLU A 115 5.90 8.28 -8.55
N VAL A 116 5.96 6.98 -8.85
CA VAL A 116 5.95 5.93 -7.82
C VAL A 116 7.19 6.05 -6.96
N VAL A 117 8.36 6.14 -7.59
CA VAL A 117 9.65 6.20 -6.91
C VAL A 117 9.72 7.43 -6.01
N GLU A 118 9.33 8.59 -6.54
CA GLU A 118 9.35 9.84 -5.77
C GLU A 118 8.42 9.78 -4.55
N LEU A 119 7.23 9.22 -4.73
CA LEU A 119 6.27 9.11 -3.64
C LEU A 119 6.79 8.20 -2.54
N ILE A 120 7.36 7.06 -2.89
CA ILE A 120 7.93 6.12 -1.93
C ILE A 120 9.08 6.79 -1.18
N ASN A 121 9.98 7.46 -1.90
CA ASN A 121 11.11 8.13 -1.27
C ASN A 121 10.66 9.23 -0.30
N LYS A 122 9.61 9.94 -0.66
CA LYS A 122 9.04 10.97 0.20
C LYS A 122 8.49 10.36 1.49
N LEU A 123 7.78 9.25 1.40
CA LEU A 123 7.22 8.57 2.55
C LEU A 123 8.31 7.99 3.46
N VAL A 124 9.35 7.43 2.86
CA VAL A 124 10.49 6.90 3.61
C VAL A 124 11.19 8.02 4.39
N ARG A 125 11.45 9.14 3.74
CA ARG A 125 12.10 10.28 4.39
C ARG A 125 11.28 10.84 5.54
N SER A 126 9.96 10.89 5.38
CA SER A 126 9.07 11.34 6.45
C SER A 126 9.16 10.41 7.67
N GLY A 127 9.18 9.10 7.44
CA GLY A 127 9.34 8.11 8.50
C GLY A 127 10.68 8.24 9.20
N THR A 128 11.75 8.39 8.43
CA THR A 128 13.11 8.56 8.99
C THR A 128 13.20 9.81 9.85
N LYS A 129 12.56 10.88 9.43
CA LYS A 129 12.56 12.14 10.15
C LYS A 129 11.91 12.02 11.53
N MET A 130 10.91 11.19 11.64
CA MET A 130 10.19 10.99 12.90
C MET A 130 10.99 10.17 13.90
N ASP A 131 11.93 9.38 13.43
CA ASP A 131 12.76 8.53 14.26
C ASP A 131 13.96 9.28 14.89
N CYS A 132 14.15 10.48 14.49
CA CYS A 132 15.22 11.33 15.05
C CYS A 132 14.74 12.24 16.21
#